data_d2f1642d40968f58b973093f60b0d4bb
#
_entry.id   d2f1642d40968f58b973093f60b0d4bb
#
_cell.length_a   1.000
_cell.length_b   1.000
_cell.length_c   1.000
_cell.angle_alpha   90.00
_cell.angle_beta   90.00
_cell.angle_gamma   90.00
#
_symmetry.space_group_name_H-M   'P 1'
#
loop_
_entity.id
_entity.type
_entity.pdbx_description
1 polymer ?
#
loop_
_entity_poly.entity_id
_entity_poly.type
_entity_poly.pdbx_seq_one_letter_code
_entity_poly.pdbx_strand_id
1 'polypeptide(L)'
;MKLGIVGLPNVGKSTLFNSLTKAGAESANYPFCTIDPNVGVVTVPDDRLKALGEMYHSKKVTPAVIEFVDIAGLVKGASKGEGLGNQFLSNIREVDAIVHVVRCFEDTNVIHVDGSVNPLRDIETINLELIFADLEVLERRLSKVVKAARMDKTYAKELALLERIKEHLESGKMAKSLEAVSYTHLRAHETVLDL
;
A
#
# COMPACT_ATOMS: atom_id res chain seq x y z
N MET A 1 -11.48 5.46 -1.56
CA MET A 1 -10.41 4.45 -1.68
C MET A 1 -9.12 5.18 -1.95
N LYS A 2 -8.11 4.95 -1.14
CA LYS A 2 -6.81 5.63 -1.19
C LYS A 2 -5.74 4.63 -1.68
N LEU A 3 -5.06 4.94 -2.78
CA LEU A 3 -4.06 4.07 -3.42
C LEU A 3 -2.67 4.71 -3.33
N GLY A 4 -1.70 3.99 -2.79
CA GLY A 4 -0.30 4.43 -2.75
C GLY A 4 0.49 3.97 -3.97
N ILE A 5 1.09 4.89 -4.71
CA ILE A 5 1.99 4.55 -5.82
C ILE A 5 3.38 4.34 -5.25
N VAL A 6 3.92 3.13 -5.40
CA VAL A 6 5.23 2.74 -4.91
C VAL A 6 6.11 2.18 -6.02
N GLY A 7 7.41 2.18 -5.83
CA GLY A 7 8.39 1.62 -6.75
C GLY A 7 9.77 2.24 -6.53
N LEU A 8 10.79 1.69 -7.18
CA LEU A 8 12.16 2.21 -7.11
C LEU A 8 12.26 3.63 -7.69
N PRO A 9 13.33 4.39 -7.39
CA PRO A 9 13.59 5.66 -8.06
C PRO A 9 13.67 5.51 -9.58
N ASN A 10 13.25 6.53 -10.31
CA ASN A 10 13.34 6.63 -11.78
C ASN A 10 12.59 5.54 -12.57
N VAL A 11 11.55 4.93 -11.99
CA VAL A 11 10.69 3.96 -12.68
C VAL A 11 9.45 4.58 -13.36
N GLY A 12 9.23 5.89 -13.16
CA GLY A 12 8.10 6.62 -13.77
C GLY A 12 6.90 6.85 -12.84
N LYS A 13 7.03 6.69 -11.51
CA LYS A 13 5.94 6.91 -10.54
C LYS A 13 5.28 8.27 -10.68
N SER A 14 6.07 9.34 -10.58
CA SER A 14 5.54 10.71 -10.66
C SER A 14 5.01 11.05 -12.05
N THR A 15 5.53 10.40 -13.11
CA THR A 15 4.98 10.53 -14.47
C THR A 15 3.58 9.91 -14.53
N LEU A 16 3.41 8.70 -13.97
CA LEU A 16 2.12 8.02 -13.89
C LEU A 16 1.15 8.85 -13.04
N PHE A 17 1.56 9.27 -11.84
CA PHE A 17 0.77 10.12 -10.95
C PHE A 17 0.29 11.39 -11.66
N ASN A 18 1.19 12.13 -12.29
CA ASN A 18 0.86 13.35 -13.02
C ASN A 18 -0.09 13.08 -14.20
N SER A 19 0.06 11.96 -14.90
CA SER A 19 -0.80 11.61 -16.01
C SER A 19 -2.23 11.28 -15.54
N LEU A 20 -2.36 10.55 -14.44
CA LEU A 20 -3.65 10.20 -13.84
C LEU A 20 -4.36 11.45 -13.28
N THR A 21 -3.62 12.30 -12.56
CA THR A 21 -4.19 13.46 -11.86
C THR A 21 -4.49 14.63 -12.79
N LYS A 22 -3.70 14.83 -13.87
CA LYS A 22 -3.99 15.83 -14.89
C LYS A 22 -5.22 15.51 -15.71
N ALA A 23 -5.47 14.23 -15.99
CA ALA A 23 -6.69 13.78 -16.65
C ALA A 23 -7.94 13.97 -15.77
N GLY A 24 -7.75 14.04 -14.43
CA GLY A 24 -8.80 14.26 -13.44
C GLY A 24 -8.96 15.72 -12.97
N ALA A 25 -8.42 16.70 -13.68
CA ALA A 25 -8.44 18.13 -13.27
C ALA A 25 -9.87 18.72 -13.08
N GLU A 26 -10.91 18.06 -13.60
CA GLU A 26 -12.30 18.39 -13.29
C GLU A 26 -12.75 18.00 -11.87
N SER A 27 -11.93 17.25 -11.15
CA SER A 27 -12.22 16.78 -9.78
C SER A 27 -11.98 17.84 -8.69
N ALA A 28 -11.44 19.00 -9.03
CA ALA A 28 -11.16 20.11 -8.09
C ALA A 28 -12.40 20.68 -7.35
N ASN A 29 -13.60 20.28 -7.75
CA ASN A 29 -14.87 20.72 -7.15
C ASN A 29 -15.43 19.78 -6.06
N TYR A 30 -14.66 18.77 -5.61
CA TYR A 30 -15.12 17.91 -4.51
C TYR A 30 -14.83 18.57 -3.15
N PRO A 31 -15.86 18.78 -2.30
CA PRO A 31 -15.76 19.59 -1.07
C PRO A 31 -14.91 18.98 0.05
N PHE A 32 -14.30 17.80 -0.15
CA PHE A 32 -13.51 17.09 0.86
C PHE A 32 -12.09 16.73 0.41
N CYS A 33 -11.61 17.28 -0.72
CA CYS A 33 -10.24 17.04 -1.16
C CYS A 33 -9.27 17.94 -0.42
N THR A 34 -8.40 17.36 0.39
CA THR A 34 -7.23 18.03 0.96
C THR A 34 -6.26 18.36 -0.19
N ILE A 35 -5.82 19.62 -0.28
CA ILE A 35 -4.80 20.04 -1.24
C ILE A 35 -3.44 19.65 -0.66
N ASP A 36 -3.08 18.39 -0.79
CA ASP A 36 -1.74 17.90 -0.50
C ASP A 36 -1.02 17.72 -1.86
N PRO A 37 0.19 18.23 -2.04
CA PRO A 37 0.90 18.17 -3.32
C PRO A 37 1.19 16.73 -3.80
N ASN A 38 1.11 15.76 -2.90
CA ASN A 38 1.35 14.34 -3.19
C ASN A 38 0.05 13.52 -3.29
N VAL A 39 -1.13 14.15 -3.21
CA VAL A 39 -2.43 13.47 -3.30
C VAL A 39 -3.19 13.97 -4.52
N GLY A 40 -3.57 13.04 -5.39
CA GLY A 40 -4.38 13.33 -6.57
C GLY A 40 -5.69 12.55 -6.53
N VAL A 41 -6.80 13.23 -6.83
CA VAL A 41 -8.13 12.63 -6.87
C VAL A 41 -8.53 12.39 -8.32
N VAL A 42 -8.95 11.17 -8.63
CA VAL A 42 -9.38 10.75 -9.95
C VAL A 42 -10.80 10.21 -9.87
N THR A 43 -11.66 10.74 -10.73
CA THR A 43 -13.03 10.26 -10.87
C THR A 43 -13.06 8.94 -11.63
N VAL A 44 -13.80 7.97 -11.12
CA VAL A 44 -14.01 6.69 -11.82
C VAL A 44 -15.08 6.88 -12.87
N PRO A 45 -14.75 6.75 -14.17
CA PRO A 45 -15.76 6.80 -15.22
C PRO A 45 -16.67 5.58 -15.14
N ASP A 46 -18.01 5.82 -15.16
CA ASP A 46 -19.00 4.75 -15.17
C ASP A 46 -20.24 5.19 -15.98
N ASP A 47 -20.38 4.64 -17.18
CA ASP A 47 -21.49 4.95 -18.09
C ASP A 47 -22.85 4.53 -17.51
N ARG A 48 -22.88 3.52 -16.61
CA ARG A 48 -24.11 3.10 -15.93
C ARG A 48 -24.64 4.19 -15.01
N LEU A 49 -23.76 4.93 -14.39
CA LEU A 49 -24.14 6.03 -13.49
C LEU A 49 -24.81 7.16 -14.26
N LYS A 50 -24.34 7.47 -15.45
CA LYS A 50 -24.95 8.45 -16.36
C LYS A 50 -26.35 7.98 -16.79
N ALA A 51 -26.49 6.74 -17.27
CA ALA A 51 -27.77 6.17 -17.70
C ALA A 51 -28.80 6.15 -16.56
N LEU A 52 -28.38 5.79 -15.34
CA LEU A 52 -29.25 5.82 -14.16
C LEU A 52 -29.67 7.25 -13.80
N GLY A 53 -28.75 8.21 -13.88
CA GLY A 53 -29.03 9.62 -13.63
C GLY A 53 -30.07 10.18 -14.58
N GLU A 54 -30.00 9.86 -15.85
CA GLU A 54 -30.96 10.24 -16.88
C GLU A 54 -32.32 9.55 -16.67
N MET A 55 -32.34 8.23 -16.41
CA MET A 55 -33.57 7.43 -16.19
C MET A 55 -34.36 7.95 -14.97
N TYR A 56 -33.71 8.31 -13.90
CA TYR A 56 -34.39 8.77 -12.67
C TYR A 56 -34.45 10.29 -12.54
N HIS A 57 -34.06 11.05 -13.57
CA HIS A 57 -34.01 12.51 -13.57
C HIS A 57 -33.30 13.07 -12.29
N SER A 58 -32.17 12.47 -11.95
CA SER A 58 -31.46 12.77 -10.71
C SER A 58 -30.93 14.22 -10.70
N LYS A 59 -31.22 14.97 -9.64
CA LYS A 59 -30.78 16.36 -9.50
C LYS A 59 -29.24 16.46 -9.37
N LYS A 60 -28.60 15.41 -8.90
CA LYS A 60 -27.14 15.33 -8.72
C LYS A 60 -26.68 13.89 -8.94
N VAL A 61 -25.68 13.73 -9.78
CA VAL A 61 -24.97 12.47 -10.01
C VAL A 61 -23.57 12.61 -9.47
N THR A 62 -23.18 11.73 -8.54
CA THR A 62 -21.86 11.80 -7.89
C THR A 62 -21.09 10.51 -8.20
N PRO A 63 -20.06 10.55 -9.05
CA PRO A 63 -19.25 9.39 -9.35
C PRO A 63 -18.38 8.99 -8.16
N ALA A 64 -17.92 7.74 -8.15
CA ALA A 64 -16.90 7.29 -7.23
C ALA A 64 -15.56 7.97 -7.53
N VAL A 65 -14.75 8.17 -6.51
CA VAL A 65 -13.41 8.74 -6.65
C VAL A 65 -12.36 7.81 -6.05
N ILE A 66 -11.17 7.86 -6.62
CA ILE A 66 -9.96 7.21 -6.10
C ILE A 66 -8.95 8.31 -5.80
N GLU A 67 -8.38 8.25 -4.61
CA GLU A 67 -7.26 9.09 -4.22
C GLU A 67 -5.97 8.35 -4.51
N PHE A 68 -5.09 8.96 -5.30
CA PHE A 68 -3.73 8.47 -5.52
C PHE A 68 -2.76 9.27 -4.67
N VAL A 69 -1.85 8.58 -4.00
CA VAL A 69 -0.77 9.18 -3.21
C VAL A 69 0.55 8.81 -3.86
N ASP A 70 1.34 9.81 -4.27
CA ASP A 70 2.72 9.56 -4.72
C ASP A 70 3.61 9.36 -3.49
N ILE A 71 3.88 8.09 -3.18
CA ILE A 71 4.76 7.72 -2.08
C ILE A 71 6.20 7.78 -2.59
N ALA A 72 7.05 8.56 -1.93
CA ALA A 72 8.45 8.72 -2.29
C ALA A 72 9.12 7.35 -2.52
N GLY A 73 9.95 7.26 -3.57
CA GLY A 73 10.55 5.99 -3.99
C GLY A 73 11.32 5.29 -2.87
N LEU A 74 11.07 4.01 -2.75
CA LEU A 74 11.78 3.15 -1.79
C LEU A 74 13.24 3.00 -2.22
N VAL A 75 14.15 3.28 -1.31
CA VAL A 75 15.58 3.01 -1.47
C VAL A 75 15.89 1.73 -0.70
N LYS A 76 16.69 0.86 -1.26
CA LYS A 76 17.14 -0.39 -0.64
C LYS A 76 17.68 -0.11 0.78
N GLY A 77 17.19 -0.83 1.79
CA GLY A 77 17.54 -0.62 3.19
C GLY A 77 16.62 0.35 3.94
N ALA A 78 15.51 0.76 3.36
CA ALA A 78 14.53 1.66 3.99
C ALA A 78 13.95 1.09 5.30
N SER A 79 13.82 -0.23 5.39
CA SER A 79 13.34 -0.95 6.59
C SER A 79 14.31 -0.89 7.77
N LYS A 80 15.60 -0.57 7.54
CA LYS A 80 16.61 -0.49 8.61
C LYS A 80 16.60 0.82 9.42
N GLY A 81 15.58 1.65 9.25
CA GLY A 81 15.26 2.72 10.20
C GLY A 81 16.00 4.04 10.03
N GLU A 82 16.71 4.26 8.95
CA GLU A 82 17.37 5.55 8.70
C GLU A 82 16.44 6.49 7.91
N GLY A 83 15.79 7.42 8.61
CA GLY A 83 15.13 8.61 8.07
C GLY A 83 13.98 8.36 7.08
N LEU A 84 14.26 8.34 5.78
CA LEU A 84 13.26 8.23 4.70
C LEU A 84 12.48 6.91 4.69
N GLY A 85 13.06 5.82 5.22
CA GLY A 85 12.40 4.52 5.29
C GLY A 85 11.20 4.51 6.22
N ASN A 86 11.31 5.12 7.39
CA ASN A 86 10.20 5.22 8.35
C ASN A 86 9.04 6.04 7.78
N GLN A 87 9.35 7.10 7.03
CA GLN A 87 8.33 7.94 6.39
C GLN A 87 7.61 7.18 5.26
N PHE A 88 8.35 6.40 4.46
CA PHE A 88 7.78 5.53 3.44
C PHE A 88 6.80 4.52 4.03
N LEU A 89 7.20 3.82 5.11
CA LEU A 89 6.37 2.84 5.79
C LEU A 89 5.13 3.48 6.46
N SER A 90 5.27 4.70 6.98
CA SER A 90 4.13 5.46 7.51
C SER A 90 3.10 5.74 6.41
N ASN A 91 3.57 6.20 5.24
CA ASN A 91 2.69 6.52 4.12
C ASN A 91 1.98 5.27 3.56
N ILE A 92 2.66 4.10 3.54
CA ILE A 92 2.04 2.82 3.12
C ILE A 92 0.90 2.42 4.06
N ARG A 93 1.01 2.67 5.36
CA ARG A 93 -0.04 2.33 6.34
C ARG A 93 -1.30 3.18 6.22
N GLU A 94 -1.21 4.33 5.54
CA GLU A 94 -2.32 5.25 5.35
C GLU A 94 -3.15 4.99 4.09
N VAL A 95 -2.78 3.99 3.30
CA VAL A 95 -3.44 3.66 2.02
C VAL A 95 -4.15 2.32 2.07
N ASP A 96 -5.27 2.21 1.34
CA ASP A 96 -6.06 0.98 1.27
C ASP A 96 -5.42 -0.11 0.42
N ALA A 97 -4.61 0.29 -0.59
CA ALA A 97 -3.88 -0.62 -1.46
C ALA A 97 -2.67 0.05 -2.10
N ILE A 98 -1.74 -0.75 -2.61
CA ILE A 98 -0.49 -0.33 -3.23
C ILE A 98 -0.54 -0.57 -4.74
N VAL A 99 -0.18 0.45 -5.51
CA VAL A 99 0.09 0.37 -6.95
C VAL A 99 1.60 0.32 -7.14
N HIS A 100 2.12 -0.86 -7.41
CA HIS A 100 3.56 -1.07 -7.61
C HIS A 100 3.95 -0.76 -9.06
N VAL A 101 4.74 0.30 -9.26
CA VAL A 101 5.25 0.72 -10.57
C VAL A 101 6.63 0.12 -10.78
N VAL A 102 6.76 -0.67 -11.84
CA VAL A 102 7.99 -1.40 -12.19
C VAL A 102 8.45 -0.98 -13.58
N ARG A 103 9.73 -0.67 -13.72
CA ARG A 103 10.30 -0.32 -15.01
C ARG A 103 10.62 -1.57 -15.84
N CYS A 104 9.96 -1.68 -17.01
CA CYS A 104 10.15 -2.78 -17.95
C CYS A 104 10.78 -2.34 -19.28
N PHE A 105 11.16 -1.07 -19.42
CA PHE A 105 11.75 -0.53 -20.65
C PHE A 105 13.20 -0.11 -20.43
N GLU A 106 14.00 -0.16 -21.50
CA GLU A 106 15.36 0.36 -21.51
C GLU A 106 15.39 1.78 -22.09
N ASP A 107 16.08 2.68 -21.42
CA ASP A 107 16.36 4.04 -21.88
C ASP A 107 17.71 4.47 -21.31
N THR A 108 18.63 4.81 -22.18
CA THR A 108 19.99 5.22 -21.80
C THR A 108 20.05 6.59 -21.10
N ASN A 109 19.01 7.42 -21.28
CA ASN A 109 18.92 8.74 -20.65
C ASN A 109 18.35 8.69 -19.22
N VAL A 110 17.78 7.54 -18.82
CA VAL A 110 17.19 7.35 -17.49
C VAL A 110 18.01 6.32 -16.73
N ILE A 111 18.78 6.79 -15.75
CA ILE A 111 19.65 5.92 -14.94
C ILE A 111 18.79 5.04 -14.03
N HIS A 112 19.05 3.72 -14.05
CA HIS A 112 18.47 2.78 -13.08
C HIS A 112 19.33 2.73 -11.82
N VAL A 113 18.70 2.62 -10.64
CA VAL A 113 19.38 2.63 -9.32
C VAL A 113 20.41 1.49 -9.22
N ASP A 114 20.09 0.30 -9.75
CA ASP A 114 20.98 -0.87 -9.75
C ASP A 114 21.79 -1.01 -11.05
N GLY A 115 21.87 0.04 -11.87
CA GLY A 115 22.67 0.07 -13.09
C GLY A 115 22.09 -0.73 -14.27
N SER A 116 21.14 -1.61 -14.08
CA SER A 116 20.48 -2.40 -15.13
C SER A 116 18.99 -2.58 -14.84
N VAL A 117 18.18 -2.63 -15.89
CA VAL A 117 16.74 -2.90 -15.79
C VAL A 117 16.52 -4.39 -15.58
N ASN A 118 15.90 -4.75 -14.45
CA ASN A 118 15.49 -6.12 -14.16
C ASN A 118 14.18 -6.10 -13.36
N PRO A 119 13.02 -6.19 -14.03
CA PRO A 119 11.73 -6.04 -13.39
C PRO A 119 11.46 -7.03 -12.25
N LEU A 120 11.91 -8.28 -12.38
CA LEU A 120 11.71 -9.31 -11.34
C LEU A 120 12.51 -8.98 -10.08
N ARG A 121 13.78 -8.64 -10.22
CA ARG A 121 14.63 -8.21 -9.11
C ARG A 121 14.04 -6.98 -8.41
N ASP A 122 13.53 -6.02 -9.19
CA ASP A 122 12.99 -4.78 -8.66
C ASP A 122 11.69 -5.05 -7.86
N ILE A 123 10.84 -5.97 -8.33
CA ILE A 123 9.66 -6.45 -7.60
C ILE A 123 10.08 -7.14 -6.30
N GLU A 124 11.04 -8.05 -6.35
CA GLU A 124 11.54 -8.76 -5.19
C GLU A 124 12.12 -7.81 -4.14
N THR A 125 12.86 -6.78 -4.59
CA THR A 125 13.43 -5.76 -3.69
C THR A 125 12.34 -5.04 -2.89
N ILE A 126 11.28 -4.57 -3.56
CA ILE A 126 10.15 -3.92 -2.89
C ILE A 126 9.41 -4.89 -1.96
N ASN A 127 9.15 -6.12 -2.42
CA ASN A 127 8.47 -7.12 -1.61
C ASN A 127 9.25 -7.45 -0.33
N LEU A 128 10.58 -7.57 -0.41
CA LEU A 128 11.43 -7.81 0.76
C LEU A 128 11.39 -6.65 1.76
N GLU A 129 11.42 -5.40 1.28
CA GLU A 129 11.31 -4.25 2.18
C GLU A 129 9.94 -4.19 2.89
N LEU A 130 8.86 -4.56 2.19
CA LEU A 130 7.53 -4.68 2.82
C LEU A 130 7.49 -5.81 3.85
N ILE A 131 8.07 -6.97 3.55
CA ILE A 131 8.17 -8.09 4.48
C ILE A 131 8.95 -7.70 5.75
N PHE A 132 10.07 -6.99 5.61
CA PHE A 132 10.84 -6.52 6.77
C PHE A 132 10.05 -5.53 7.62
N ALA A 133 9.28 -4.65 6.99
CA ALA A 133 8.39 -3.74 7.69
C ALA A 133 7.30 -4.47 8.47
N ASP A 134 6.68 -5.48 7.85
CA ASP A 134 5.66 -6.31 8.49
C ASP A 134 6.27 -7.10 9.67
N LEU A 135 7.47 -7.66 9.51
CA LEU A 135 8.19 -8.37 10.57
C LEU A 135 8.47 -7.46 11.77
N GLU A 136 8.90 -6.23 11.55
CA GLU A 136 9.17 -5.27 12.64
C GLU A 136 7.91 -5.00 13.47
N VAL A 137 6.77 -4.79 12.81
CA VAL A 137 5.48 -4.57 13.49
C VAL A 137 5.04 -5.83 14.24
N LEU A 138 5.16 -6.99 13.57
CA LEU A 138 4.81 -8.29 14.13
C LEU A 138 5.62 -8.61 15.38
N GLU A 139 6.93 -8.38 15.37
CA GLU A 139 7.81 -8.63 16.52
C GLU A 139 7.46 -7.76 17.72
N ARG A 140 7.11 -6.50 17.48
CA ARG A 140 6.60 -5.62 18.54
C ARG A 140 5.30 -6.14 19.16
N ARG A 141 4.37 -6.65 18.33
CA ARG A 141 3.11 -7.26 18.81
C ARG A 141 3.39 -8.58 19.52
N LEU A 142 4.19 -9.45 18.94
CA LEU A 142 4.56 -10.75 19.49
C LEU A 142 5.18 -10.61 20.89
N SER A 143 6.07 -9.64 21.10
CA SER A 143 6.68 -9.41 22.41
C SER A 143 5.66 -9.06 23.51
N LYS A 144 4.57 -8.37 23.16
CA LYS A 144 3.48 -8.04 24.08
C LYS A 144 2.60 -9.27 24.34
N VAL A 145 2.21 -9.98 23.27
CA VAL A 145 1.31 -11.14 23.35
C VAL A 145 1.95 -12.32 24.10
N VAL A 146 3.24 -12.58 23.91
CA VAL A 146 3.99 -13.60 24.68
C VAL A 146 3.90 -13.34 26.19
N LYS A 147 4.03 -12.07 26.62
CA LYS A 147 3.88 -11.72 28.03
C LYS A 147 2.44 -11.91 28.53
N ALA A 148 1.46 -11.48 27.73
CA ALA A 148 0.04 -11.61 28.07
C ALA A 148 -0.40 -13.09 28.14
N ALA A 149 0.04 -13.92 27.20
CA ALA A 149 -0.29 -15.35 27.13
C ALA A 149 0.24 -16.15 28.35
N ARG A 150 1.26 -15.65 29.06
CA ARG A 150 1.72 -16.25 30.31
C ARG A 150 0.72 -16.05 31.47
N MET A 151 -0.06 -14.98 31.41
CA MET A 151 -1.00 -14.59 32.45
C MET A 151 -2.42 -15.02 32.12
N ASP A 152 -2.78 -15.05 30.82
CA ASP A 152 -4.12 -15.35 30.34
C ASP A 152 -4.08 -16.26 29.10
N LYS A 153 -4.68 -17.44 29.22
CA LYS A 153 -4.75 -18.45 28.15
C LYS A 153 -5.58 -18.01 26.93
N THR A 154 -6.38 -16.97 27.06
CA THR A 154 -7.17 -16.43 25.92
C THR A 154 -6.27 -15.97 24.79
N TYR A 155 -5.06 -15.47 25.10
CA TYR A 155 -4.06 -15.04 24.11
C TYR A 155 -3.32 -16.19 23.40
N ALA A 156 -3.54 -17.45 23.77
CA ALA A 156 -2.82 -18.57 23.17
C ALA A 156 -3.12 -18.74 21.66
N LYS A 157 -4.36 -18.49 21.23
CA LYS A 157 -4.75 -18.56 19.81
C LYS A 157 -4.09 -17.43 18.99
N GLU A 158 -4.06 -16.23 19.55
CA GLU A 158 -3.40 -15.08 18.92
C GLU A 158 -1.90 -15.33 18.81
N LEU A 159 -1.27 -15.83 19.87
CA LEU A 159 0.16 -16.17 19.86
C LEU A 159 0.50 -17.16 18.75
N ALA A 160 -0.24 -18.27 18.65
CA ALA A 160 -0.02 -19.27 17.62
C ALA A 160 -0.20 -18.72 16.19
N LEU A 161 -1.14 -17.79 15.99
CA LEU A 161 -1.33 -17.12 14.71
C LEU A 161 -0.15 -16.20 14.37
N LEU A 162 0.28 -15.38 15.32
CA LEU A 162 1.43 -14.47 15.14
C LEU A 162 2.73 -15.23 14.84
N GLU A 163 2.96 -16.36 15.50
CA GLU A 163 4.11 -17.22 15.22
C GLU A 163 4.06 -17.81 13.80
N ARG A 164 2.88 -18.26 13.34
CA ARG A 164 2.71 -18.72 11.95
C ARG A 164 2.95 -17.61 10.93
N ILE A 165 2.46 -16.41 11.19
CA ILE A 165 2.68 -15.26 10.31
C ILE A 165 4.18 -14.96 10.27
N LYS A 166 4.86 -14.99 11.41
CA LYS A 166 6.31 -14.75 11.49
C LYS A 166 7.08 -15.76 10.63
N GLU A 167 6.84 -17.04 10.80
CA GLU A 167 7.48 -18.11 10.02
C GLU A 167 7.25 -17.92 8.51
N HIS A 168 6.01 -17.54 8.13
CA HIS A 168 5.66 -17.30 6.74
C HIS A 168 6.44 -16.11 6.14
N LEU A 169 6.52 -15.00 6.86
CA LEU A 169 7.29 -13.82 6.44
C LEU A 169 8.79 -14.10 6.40
N GLU A 170 9.35 -14.81 7.40
CA GLU A 170 10.76 -15.22 7.43
C GLU A 170 11.13 -16.17 6.28
N SER A 171 10.13 -16.91 5.74
CA SER A 171 10.32 -17.70 4.51
C SER A 171 10.39 -16.87 3.22
N GLY A 172 10.33 -15.53 3.31
CA GLY A 172 10.37 -14.60 2.18
C GLY A 172 9.04 -14.45 1.44
N LYS A 173 7.93 -14.88 2.04
CA LYS A 173 6.59 -14.77 1.45
C LYS A 173 5.83 -13.60 2.07
N MET A 174 5.07 -12.89 1.25
CA MET A 174 4.24 -11.79 1.73
C MET A 174 3.07 -12.29 2.60
N ALA A 175 2.67 -11.51 3.61
CA ALA A 175 1.56 -11.85 4.51
C ALA A 175 0.26 -12.23 3.77
N LYS A 176 -0.05 -11.53 2.67
CA LYS A 176 -1.24 -11.79 1.84
C LYS A 176 -1.29 -13.20 1.21
N SER A 177 -0.16 -13.89 1.11
CA SER A 177 -0.07 -15.25 0.56
C SER A 177 -0.26 -16.34 1.63
N LEU A 178 -0.42 -15.98 2.91
CA LEU A 178 -0.73 -16.92 3.95
C LEU A 178 -2.20 -17.35 3.84
N GLU A 179 -2.42 -18.64 3.60
CA GLU A 179 -3.76 -19.21 3.69
C GLU A 179 -4.23 -19.22 5.16
N ALA A 180 -4.99 -18.20 5.52
CA ALA A 180 -5.62 -18.13 6.83
C ALA A 180 -6.96 -18.86 6.80
N VAL A 181 -7.20 -19.70 7.80
CA VAL A 181 -8.39 -20.54 7.94
C VAL A 181 -9.69 -19.74 8.09
N SER A 182 -9.60 -18.40 8.23
CA SER A 182 -10.77 -17.52 8.26
C SER A 182 -10.38 -16.10 7.83
N TYR A 183 -10.99 -15.63 6.76
CA TYR A 183 -10.87 -14.25 6.24
C TYR A 183 -11.29 -13.19 7.29
N THR A 184 -12.18 -13.57 8.21
CA THR A 184 -12.61 -12.71 9.32
C THR A 184 -11.55 -12.52 10.39
N HIS A 185 -10.62 -13.46 10.56
CA HIS A 185 -9.50 -13.32 11.49
C HIS A 185 -8.40 -12.38 10.96
N LEU A 186 -8.14 -12.36 9.66
CA LEU A 186 -7.19 -11.42 9.06
C LEU A 186 -7.70 -9.98 9.14
N ARG A 187 -8.98 -9.72 8.84
CA ARG A 187 -9.56 -8.38 8.97
C ARG A 187 -9.57 -7.86 10.40
N ALA A 188 -9.77 -8.72 11.38
CA ALA A 188 -9.67 -8.34 12.80
C ALA A 188 -8.22 -7.98 13.20
N HIS A 189 -7.21 -8.48 12.45
CA HIS A 189 -5.81 -8.19 12.70
C HIS A 189 -5.26 -7.02 11.86
N GLU A 190 -5.84 -6.70 10.71
CA GLU A 190 -5.53 -5.45 10.01
C GLU A 190 -5.83 -4.22 10.88
N THR A 191 -6.93 -4.26 11.65
CA THR A 191 -7.23 -3.22 12.66
C THR A 191 -6.34 -3.26 13.90
N VAL A 192 -5.59 -4.33 14.13
CA VAL A 192 -4.65 -4.46 15.27
C VAL A 192 -3.22 -4.05 14.86
N LEU A 193 -2.90 -4.06 13.56
CA LEU A 193 -1.66 -3.49 13.03
C LEU A 193 -1.72 -1.95 12.93
N ASP A 194 -2.93 -1.36 13.00
CA ASP A 194 -3.17 0.10 13.00
C ASP A 194 -3.10 0.73 14.41
N LEU A 195 -2.68 -0.01 15.44
CA LEU A 195 -2.43 0.45 16.82
C LEU A 195 -0.97 0.21 17.21
#